data_c77184c2c139424e040356a3d18d5b1f
#
_entry.id   c77184c2c139424e040356a3d18d5b1f
#
_cell.length_a   1.000
_cell.length_b   1.000
_cell.length_c   1.000
_cell.angle_alpha   90.00
_cell.angle_beta   90.00
_cell.angle_gamma   90.00
#
_symmetry.space_group_name_H-M   'P 1'
#
loop_
_entity.id
_entity.type
_entity.pdbx_description
1 polymer ?
#
loop_
_entity_poly.entity_id
_entity_poly.type
_entity_poly.pdbx_seq_one_letter_code
_entity_poly.pdbx_strand_id
1 'polypeptide(L)'
;AMNLHPFLARNFIMYESDDALVFCNVFFMMVNFYSIERSMEIAKERKKTFKGFESSDYASGVYFDSYIQDDIKPKSEKVSSLFEGIEIPGKEDWERLKAQVAEHGIYHAYRMAIAPNQSTSYIMNSTASVMPVVDVIEVREYGDSTTYYPMPYLTNDNYFFYKSAYDMDQKKVLRLISVIQRHVDQGISTILHTNTKDSTRDLAVYYIYAHKLGLKSLYYTRTRK
;
A
#
# COMPACT_ATOMS: atom_id res chain seq x y z
N ALA A 1 1.49 6.71 -3.06
CA ALA A 1 2.44 6.23 -2.06
C ALA A 1 3.79 5.98 -2.73
N MET A 2 4.87 6.23 -2.03
CA MET A 2 6.25 6.02 -2.46
C MET A 2 7.08 5.55 -1.27
N ASN A 3 8.23 4.93 -1.54
CA ASN A 3 9.26 4.66 -0.54
C ASN A 3 8.91 3.60 0.52
N LEU A 4 7.97 2.69 0.24
CA LEU A 4 7.59 1.68 1.25
C LEU A 4 8.76 0.76 1.60
N HIS A 5 9.43 0.15 0.60
CA HIS A 5 10.52 -0.80 0.87
C HIS A 5 11.69 -0.14 1.60
N PRO A 6 12.23 1.03 1.18
CA PRO A 6 13.25 1.74 1.94
C PRO A 6 12.83 2.13 3.36
N PHE A 7 11.57 2.51 3.57
CA PHE A 7 11.07 2.78 4.91
C PHE A 7 11.13 1.54 5.81
N LEU A 8 10.67 0.39 5.30
CA LEU A 8 10.73 -0.87 6.03
C LEU A 8 12.19 -1.28 6.32
N ALA A 9 13.06 -1.22 5.31
CA ALA A 9 14.47 -1.57 5.44
C ALA A 9 15.21 -0.67 6.44
N ARG A 10 14.94 0.64 6.44
CA ARG A 10 15.48 1.59 7.44
C ARG A 10 15.10 1.22 8.87
N ASN A 11 13.92 0.63 9.05
CA ASN A 11 13.41 0.20 10.35
C ASN A 11 13.67 -1.29 10.61
N PHE A 12 14.59 -1.92 9.86
CA PHE A 12 14.97 -3.33 10.03
C PHE A 12 13.80 -4.31 9.91
N ILE A 13 12.86 -4.02 8.99
CA ILE A 13 11.70 -4.86 8.68
C ILE A 13 11.87 -5.42 7.27
N MET A 14 11.85 -6.75 7.15
CA MET A 14 11.85 -7.42 5.85
C MET A 14 10.52 -7.17 5.14
N TYR A 15 10.57 -6.84 3.85
CA TYR A 15 9.37 -6.58 3.04
C TYR A 15 8.37 -7.75 3.04
N GLU A 16 8.86 -8.99 3.11
CA GLU A 16 8.05 -10.22 3.10
C GLU A 16 7.61 -10.67 4.51
N SER A 17 7.85 -9.89 5.55
CA SER A 17 7.57 -10.27 6.95
C SER A 17 6.14 -9.97 7.38
N ASP A 18 5.69 -10.62 8.45
CA ASP A 18 4.42 -10.31 9.08
C ASP A 18 4.41 -8.90 9.70
N ASP A 19 5.56 -8.38 10.18
CA ASP A 19 5.68 -6.99 10.65
C ASP A 19 5.40 -5.99 9.51
N ALA A 20 5.87 -6.27 8.29
CA ALA A 20 5.54 -5.44 7.13
C ALA A 20 4.04 -5.46 6.81
N LEU A 21 3.40 -6.62 6.90
CA LEU A 21 1.94 -6.74 6.72
C LEU A 21 1.19 -5.93 7.78
N VAL A 22 1.57 -6.06 9.04
CA VAL A 22 0.93 -5.34 10.16
C VAL A 22 1.13 -3.83 10.01
N PHE A 23 2.37 -3.39 9.71
CA PHE A 23 2.64 -1.97 9.46
C PHE A 23 1.77 -1.42 8.33
N CYS A 24 1.74 -2.08 7.17
CA CYS A 24 0.94 -1.64 6.03
C CYS A 24 -0.55 -1.62 6.35
N ASN A 25 -1.05 -2.62 7.08
CA ASN A 25 -2.45 -2.67 7.47
C ASN A 25 -2.85 -1.46 8.32
N VAL A 26 -2.07 -1.17 9.37
CA VAL A 26 -2.33 -0.02 10.25
C VAL A 26 -2.16 1.31 9.51
N PHE A 27 -1.05 1.50 8.81
CA PHE A 27 -0.74 2.75 8.12
C PHE A 27 -1.80 3.12 7.06
N PHE A 28 -2.13 2.18 6.17
CA PHE A 28 -3.10 2.44 5.11
C PHE A 28 -4.54 2.52 5.63
N MET A 29 -4.85 1.80 6.72
CA MET A 29 -6.12 1.97 7.43
C MET A 29 -6.27 3.41 7.96
N MET A 30 -5.23 3.98 8.58
CA MET A 30 -5.24 5.36 9.05
C MET A 30 -5.41 6.36 7.89
N VAL A 31 -4.65 6.18 6.80
CA VAL A 31 -4.77 7.03 5.61
C VAL A 31 -6.21 6.97 5.05
N ASN A 32 -6.82 5.79 5.01
CA ASN A 32 -8.19 5.60 4.60
C ASN A 32 -9.16 6.32 5.52
N PHE A 33 -9.05 6.13 6.85
CA PHE A 33 -9.89 6.76 7.86
C PHE A 33 -9.91 8.28 7.69
N TYR A 34 -8.74 8.91 7.77
CA TYR A 34 -8.64 10.38 7.69
C TYR A 34 -9.03 10.94 6.31
N SER A 35 -8.87 10.16 5.23
CA SER A 35 -9.34 10.55 3.91
C SER A 35 -10.87 10.54 3.80
N ILE A 36 -11.55 9.59 4.47
CA ILE A 36 -13.02 9.57 4.55
C ILE A 36 -13.50 10.74 5.41
N GLU A 37 -12.93 10.89 6.60
CA GLU A 37 -13.27 11.97 7.52
C GLU A 37 -13.18 13.34 6.83
N ARG A 38 -12.05 13.62 6.15
CA ARG A 38 -11.91 14.89 5.42
C ARG A 38 -12.90 15.02 4.26
N SER A 39 -13.20 13.93 3.55
CA SER A 39 -14.19 13.94 2.48
C SER A 39 -15.62 14.18 2.98
N MET A 40 -15.94 13.68 4.17
CA MET A 40 -17.18 13.91 4.89
C MET A 40 -17.29 15.38 5.33
N GLU A 41 -16.25 15.96 5.93
CA GLU A 41 -16.22 17.38 6.30
C GLU A 41 -16.48 18.29 5.09
N ILE A 42 -15.84 18.00 3.95
CA ILE A 42 -16.05 18.75 2.71
C ILE A 42 -17.51 18.61 2.23
N ALA A 43 -18.10 17.41 2.33
CA ALA A 43 -19.49 17.20 1.98
C ALA A 43 -20.42 18.03 2.87
N LYS A 44 -20.17 18.07 4.19
CA LYS A 44 -20.89 18.90 5.17
C LYS A 44 -20.75 20.39 4.87
N GLU A 45 -19.52 20.88 4.63
CA GLU A 45 -19.25 22.28 4.29
C GLU A 45 -19.96 22.70 3.00
N ARG A 46 -19.89 21.86 1.95
CA ARG A 46 -20.44 22.15 0.62
C ARG A 46 -21.92 21.74 0.45
N LYS A 47 -22.49 21.04 1.42
CA LYS A 47 -23.85 20.46 1.36
C LYS A 47 -24.06 19.65 0.08
N LYS A 48 -23.05 18.84 -0.28
CA LYS A 48 -23.02 18.07 -1.53
C LYS A 48 -22.22 16.80 -1.37
N THR A 49 -22.77 15.68 -1.86
CA THR A 49 -22.11 14.38 -1.97
C THR A 49 -21.68 14.08 -3.41
N PHE A 50 -20.90 13.03 -3.62
CA PHE A 50 -20.66 12.52 -4.96
C PHE A 50 -21.94 11.93 -5.57
N LYS A 51 -22.02 11.94 -6.90
CA LYS A 51 -23.18 11.39 -7.62
C LYS A 51 -23.29 9.87 -7.39
N GLY A 52 -24.44 9.41 -6.89
CA GLY A 52 -24.70 8.00 -6.59
C GLY A 52 -24.30 7.59 -5.18
N PHE A 53 -24.04 8.54 -4.27
CA PHE A 53 -23.73 8.26 -2.87
C PHE A 53 -24.79 7.37 -2.21
N GLU A 54 -26.07 7.62 -2.46
CA GLU A 54 -27.22 6.96 -1.86
C GLU A 54 -27.26 5.45 -2.13
N SER A 55 -26.61 5.01 -3.21
CA SER A 55 -26.51 3.60 -3.61
C SER A 55 -25.18 2.96 -3.24
N SER A 56 -24.34 3.64 -2.47
CA SER A 56 -23.01 3.19 -2.10
C SER A 56 -23.00 2.45 -0.77
N ASP A 57 -21.95 1.64 -0.56
CA ASP A 57 -21.67 0.99 0.72
C ASP A 57 -21.36 1.99 1.83
N TYR A 58 -21.02 3.23 1.49
CA TYR A 58 -20.85 4.32 2.45
C TYR A 58 -22.20 4.77 3.02
N ALA A 59 -23.21 4.93 2.18
CA ALA A 59 -24.55 5.34 2.60
C ALA A 59 -25.25 4.25 3.43
N SER A 60 -25.09 3.00 3.04
CA SER A 60 -25.63 1.85 3.79
C SER A 60 -24.87 1.57 5.10
N GLY A 61 -23.66 2.10 5.23
CA GLY A 61 -22.77 1.85 6.36
C GLY A 61 -22.02 0.53 6.32
N VAL A 62 -22.30 -0.36 5.37
CA VAL A 62 -21.64 -1.69 5.23
C VAL A 62 -20.12 -1.55 5.06
N TYR A 63 -19.66 -0.49 4.40
CA TYR A 63 -18.24 -0.22 4.23
C TYR A 63 -17.45 -0.20 5.55
N PHE A 64 -18.06 0.30 6.62
CA PHE A 64 -17.41 0.50 7.92
C PHE A 64 -17.37 -0.77 8.78
N ASP A 65 -18.26 -1.73 8.53
CA ASP A 65 -18.48 -2.87 9.41
C ASP A 65 -17.20 -3.71 9.61
N SER A 66 -16.42 -3.93 8.55
CA SER A 66 -15.17 -4.67 8.65
C SER A 66 -14.10 -3.96 9.48
N TYR A 67 -14.07 -2.63 9.49
CA TYR A 67 -13.13 -1.83 10.29
C TYR A 67 -13.53 -1.82 11.77
N ILE A 68 -14.83 -1.78 12.05
CA ILE A 68 -15.39 -1.84 13.41
C ILE A 68 -15.16 -3.22 14.03
N GLN A 69 -15.26 -4.29 13.22
CA GLN A 69 -15.10 -5.68 13.71
C GLN A 69 -13.62 -6.06 13.93
N ASP A 70 -12.72 -5.64 13.04
CA ASP A 70 -11.35 -6.15 13.01
C ASP A 70 -10.40 -5.49 14.01
N ASP A 71 -10.73 -4.32 14.54
CA ASP A 71 -9.91 -3.54 15.49
C ASP A 71 -8.40 -3.56 15.14
N ILE A 72 -8.08 -2.98 13.98
CA ILE A 72 -6.75 -3.04 13.37
C ILE A 72 -5.74 -2.25 14.21
N LYS A 73 -4.76 -2.95 14.80
CA LYS A 73 -3.72 -2.37 15.68
C LYS A 73 -2.34 -2.98 15.40
N PRO A 74 -1.25 -2.30 15.79
CA PRO A 74 0.08 -2.91 15.82
C PRO A 74 0.09 -4.16 16.70
N LYS A 75 0.74 -5.25 16.23
CA LYS A 75 0.76 -6.55 16.94
C LYS A 75 2.12 -6.90 17.54
N SER A 76 3.19 -6.25 17.08
CA SER A 76 4.54 -6.45 17.62
C SER A 76 5.07 -5.14 18.21
N GLU A 77 5.99 -5.24 19.18
CA GLU A 77 6.67 -4.11 19.78
C GLU A 77 7.37 -3.26 18.72
N LYS A 78 8.05 -3.89 17.76
CA LYS A 78 8.72 -3.22 16.66
C LYS A 78 7.76 -2.37 15.82
N VAL A 79 6.59 -2.89 15.45
CA VAL A 79 5.60 -2.12 14.69
C VAL A 79 4.93 -1.07 15.57
N SER A 80 4.67 -1.38 16.85
CA SER A 80 4.09 -0.42 17.81
C SER A 80 4.96 0.82 17.98
N SER A 81 6.28 0.66 18.06
CA SER A 81 7.21 1.78 18.19
C SER A 81 7.19 2.74 16.99
N LEU A 82 6.81 2.26 15.80
CA LEU A 82 6.69 3.11 14.60
C LEU A 82 5.46 4.05 14.64
N PHE A 83 4.52 3.76 15.53
CA PHE A 83 3.30 4.56 15.74
C PHE A 83 3.30 5.28 17.10
N GLU A 84 4.43 5.32 17.79
CA GLU A 84 4.53 6.02 19.07
C GLU A 84 4.17 7.50 18.92
N GLY A 85 3.27 7.98 19.79
CA GLY A 85 2.73 9.35 19.74
C GLY A 85 1.74 9.62 18.59
N ILE A 86 1.36 8.61 17.81
CA ILE A 86 0.38 8.72 16.74
C ILE A 86 -0.94 8.09 17.20
N GLU A 87 -2.03 8.83 17.10
CA GLU A 87 -3.37 8.32 17.39
C GLU A 87 -3.85 7.41 16.25
N ILE A 88 -4.08 6.14 16.58
CA ILE A 88 -4.59 5.13 15.64
C ILE A 88 -6.10 5.02 15.85
N PRO A 89 -6.94 5.30 14.82
CA PRO A 89 -8.39 5.20 14.93
C PRO A 89 -8.83 3.80 15.36
N GLY A 90 -9.56 3.75 16.47
CA GLY A 90 -10.11 2.52 17.02
C GLY A 90 -11.58 2.30 16.61
N LYS A 91 -12.19 1.27 17.20
CA LYS A 91 -13.59 0.91 16.94
C LYS A 91 -14.55 2.08 17.11
N GLU A 92 -14.44 2.83 18.20
CA GLU A 92 -15.31 3.97 18.52
C GLU A 92 -15.18 5.10 17.49
N ASP A 93 -13.97 5.32 16.97
CA ASP A 93 -13.72 6.31 15.92
C ASP A 93 -14.40 5.91 14.61
N TRP A 94 -14.32 4.64 14.24
CA TRP A 94 -14.99 4.12 13.07
C TRP A 94 -16.52 4.16 13.20
N GLU A 95 -17.08 3.87 14.38
CA GLU A 95 -18.51 3.99 14.68
C GLU A 95 -18.96 5.47 14.57
N ARG A 96 -18.20 6.40 15.13
CA ARG A 96 -18.43 7.85 15.02
C ARG A 96 -18.40 8.28 13.55
N LEU A 97 -17.37 7.89 12.79
CA LEU A 97 -17.24 8.25 11.37
C LEU A 97 -18.39 7.67 10.54
N LYS A 98 -18.80 6.42 10.80
CA LYS A 98 -19.97 5.81 10.17
C LYS A 98 -21.24 6.65 10.36
N ALA A 99 -21.50 7.10 11.59
CA ALA A 99 -22.66 7.92 11.91
C ALA A 99 -22.60 9.28 11.20
N GLN A 100 -21.43 9.94 11.19
CA GLN A 100 -21.23 11.23 10.52
C GLN A 100 -21.36 11.11 8.99
N VAL A 101 -20.89 10.04 8.39
CA VAL A 101 -21.04 9.77 6.95
C VAL A 101 -22.51 9.49 6.61
N ALA A 102 -23.25 8.80 7.46
CA ALA A 102 -24.67 8.59 7.25
C ALA A 102 -25.46 9.93 7.28
N GLU A 103 -25.05 10.89 8.11
CA GLU A 103 -25.70 12.21 8.23
C GLU A 103 -25.30 13.17 7.11
N HIS A 104 -24.01 13.25 6.78
CA HIS A 104 -23.47 14.29 5.91
C HIS A 104 -23.05 13.80 4.52
N GLY A 105 -22.88 12.48 4.34
CA GLY A 105 -22.33 11.85 3.16
C GLY A 105 -20.82 12.06 3.02
N ILE A 106 -20.27 11.72 1.85
CA ILE A 106 -18.89 12.03 1.45
C ILE A 106 -18.85 12.72 0.09
N TYR A 107 -17.88 13.62 -0.09
CA TYR A 107 -17.78 14.45 -1.29
C TYR A 107 -17.11 13.73 -2.46
N HIS A 108 -16.11 12.88 -2.21
CA HIS A 108 -15.31 12.21 -3.22
C HIS A 108 -15.70 10.74 -3.34
N ALA A 109 -16.10 10.30 -4.54
CA ALA A 109 -16.37 8.88 -4.83
C ALA A 109 -15.09 8.02 -4.74
N TYR A 110 -13.95 8.59 -5.15
CA TYR A 110 -12.63 7.94 -5.10
C TYR A 110 -11.64 8.86 -4.43
N ARG A 111 -10.79 8.34 -3.55
CA ARG A 111 -9.85 9.10 -2.73
C ARG A 111 -8.41 8.66 -2.91
N MET A 112 -8.18 7.37 -3.18
CA MET A 112 -6.83 6.82 -3.23
C MET A 112 -6.64 5.87 -4.41
N ALA A 113 -5.50 6.05 -5.09
CA ALA A 113 -4.93 5.12 -6.05
C ALA A 113 -3.41 5.05 -5.84
N ILE A 114 -2.79 3.93 -6.15
CA ILE A 114 -1.33 3.80 -6.07
C ILE A 114 -0.76 3.59 -7.47
N ALA A 115 -0.24 4.68 -8.02
CA ALA A 115 0.34 4.76 -9.35
C ALA A 115 1.85 4.44 -9.36
N PRO A 116 2.45 4.06 -10.52
CA PRO A 116 3.89 3.86 -10.67
C PRO A 116 4.59 5.21 -10.92
N ASN A 117 4.73 6.03 -9.90
CA ASN A 117 5.26 7.40 -10.01
C ASN A 117 6.80 7.45 -10.05
N GLN A 118 7.39 6.83 -11.06
CA GLN A 118 8.84 6.63 -11.16
C GLN A 118 9.63 7.94 -11.20
N SER A 119 9.34 8.85 -12.11
CA SER A 119 10.08 10.13 -12.23
C SER A 119 9.97 10.98 -10.96
N THR A 120 8.80 11.04 -10.35
CA THR A 120 8.60 11.77 -9.09
C THR A 120 9.42 11.15 -7.95
N SER A 121 9.54 9.82 -7.91
CA SER A 121 10.32 9.15 -6.86
C SER A 121 11.80 9.51 -6.94
N TYR A 122 12.35 9.71 -8.13
CA TYR A 122 13.73 10.12 -8.32
C TYR A 122 14.02 11.53 -7.79
N ILE A 123 13.12 12.47 -8.09
CA ILE A 123 13.25 13.85 -7.59
C ILE A 123 13.20 13.90 -6.06
N MET A 124 12.38 13.02 -5.47
CA MET A 124 12.17 12.94 -4.02
C MET A 124 13.19 12.02 -3.31
N ASN A 125 14.22 11.53 -3.98
CA ASN A 125 15.14 10.52 -3.46
C ASN A 125 14.40 9.37 -2.76
N SER A 126 13.44 8.77 -3.45
CA SER A 126 12.58 7.70 -2.95
C SER A 126 12.39 6.60 -3.99
N THR A 127 11.75 5.50 -3.61
CA THR A 127 11.37 4.44 -4.56
C THR A 127 9.93 4.58 -5.01
N ALA A 128 9.67 4.14 -6.25
CA ALA A 128 8.35 4.24 -6.86
C ALA A 128 7.33 3.32 -6.17
N SER A 129 6.12 3.85 -5.95
CA SER A 129 4.98 3.08 -5.46
C SER A 129 5.24 2.39 -4.10
N VAL A 130 4.48 1.34 -3.83
CA VAL A 130 4.64 0.44 -2.68
C VAL A 130 5.39 -0.84 -3.04
N MET A 131 5.87 -0.96 -4.27
CA MET A 131 6.55 -2.16 -4.75
C MET A 131 7.94 -2.35 -4.14
N PRO A 132 8.43 -3.60 -4.03
CA PRO A 132 9.79 -3.86 -3.60
C PRO A 132 10.81 -3.35 -4.62
N VAL A 133 12.01 -3.03 -4.15
CA VAL A 133 13.13 -2.61 -5.02
C VAL A 133 13.63 -3.78 -5.86
N VAL A 134 14.12 -3.46 -7.04
CA VAL A 134 14.68 -4.46 -7.97
C VAL A 134 16.16 -4.73 -7.65
N ASP A 135 16.92 -3.66 -7.46
CA ASP A 135 18.34 -3.71 -7.13
C ASP A 135 18.65 -2.75 -5.98
N VAL A 136 19.66 -3.07 -5.18
CA VAL A 136 20.09 -2.23 -4.04
C VAL A 136 20.80 -0.95 -4.54
N ILE A 137 21.48 -1.05 -5.68
CA ILE A 137 22.07 0.06 -6.42
C ILE A 137 21.52 -0.03 -7.84
N GLU A 138 20.69 0.91 -8.21
CA GLU A 138 20.13 0.97 -9.56
C GLU A 138 21.15 1.61 -10.50
N VAL A 139 21.47 0.90 -11.58
CA VAL A 139 22.35 1.41 -12.64
C VAL A 139 21.50 1.99 -13.75
N ARG A 140 21.78 3.22 -14.14
CA ARG A 140 21.08 3.92 -15.23
C ARG A 140 22.05 4.40 -16.27
N GLU A 141 21.72 4.12 -17.51
CA GLU A 141 22.46 4.56 -18.67
C GLU A 141 21.68 5.67 -19.39
N TYR A 142 22.34 6.80 -19.59
CA TYR A 142 21.79 7.94 -20.34
C TYR A 142 22.80 8.32 -21.43
N GLY A 143 22.59 7.88 -22.67
CA GLY A 143 23.57 7.99 -23.72
C GLY A 143 24.88 7.31 -23.35
N ASP A 144 25.98 8.05 -23.32
CA ASP A 144 27.31 7.53 -22.95
C ASP A 144 27.61 7.60 -21.45
N SER A 145 26.65 8.02 -20.63
CA SER A 145 26.84 8.20 -19.19
C SER A 145 26.15 7.13 -18.39
N THR A 146 26.86 6.52 -17.45
CA THR A 146 26.34 5.57 -16.47
C THR A 146 26.27 6.22 -15.10
N THR A 147 25.11 6.16 -14.46
CA THR A 147 24.89 6.72 -13.12
C THR A 147 24.42 5.62 -12.18
N TYR A 148 24.97 5.63 -10.96
CA TYR A 148 24.62 4.67 -9.91
C TYR A 148 23.74 5.36 -8.86
N TYR A 149 22.57 4.78 -8.59
CA TYR A 149 21.61 5.26 -7.60
C TYR A 149 21.48 4.23 -6.48
N PRO A 150 22.17 4.40 -5.34
CA PRO A 150 21.91 3.56 -4.17
C PRO A 150 20.51 3.82 -3.64
N MET A 151 19.88 2.78 -3.09
CA MET A 151 18.55 2.92 -2.51
C MET A 151 18.56 3.92 -1.36
N PRO A 152 17.47 4.70 -1.20
CA PRO A 152 17.33 5.66 -0.10
C PRO A 152 17.55 4.98 1.26
N TYR A 153 18.26 5.66 2.17
CA TYR A 153 18.59 5.20 3.53
C TYR A 153 19.46 3.94 3.60
N LEU A 154 20.08 3.52 2.51
CA LEU A 154 20.96 2.35 2.49
C LEU A 154 22.19 2.58 3.39
N THR A 155 22.47 1.62 4.26
CA THR A 155 23.65 1.55 5.13
C THR A 155 24.18 0.12 5.17
N ASN A 156 25.37 -0.09 5.71
CA ASN A 156 25.92 -1.45 5.91
C ASN A 156 25.03 -2.29 6.86
N ASP A 157 24.38 -1.64 7.84
CA ASP A 157 23.57 -2.34 8.87
C ASP A 157 22.23 -2.80 8.34
N ASN A 158 21.66 -2.09 7.35
CA ASN A 158 20.34 -2.40 6.80
C ASN A 158 20.36 -2.98 5.39
N TYR A 159 21.54 -3.21 4.81
CA TYR A 159 21.69 -3.77 3.46
C TYR A 159 20.91 -5.06 3.26
N PHE A 160 20.92 -5.95 4.24
CA PHE A 160 20.23 -7.24 4.20
C PHE A 160 18.70 -7.12 4.02
N PHE A 161 18.12 -6.00 4.43
CA PHE A 161 16.67 -5.74 4.34
C PHE A 161 16.24 -5.27 2.95
N TYR A 162 17.18 -4.93 2.05
CA TYR A 162 16.91 -4.56 0.65
C TYR A 162 16.96 -5.76 -0.30
N LYS A 163 16.27 -6.84 0.08
CA LYS A 163 16.16 -8.02 -0.80
C LYS A 163 15.55 -7.61 -2.15
N SER A 164 16.13 -8.11 -3.25
CA SER A 164 15.61 -7.86 -4.60
C SER A 164 14.20 -8.43 -4.78
N ALA A 165 13.35 -7.71 -5.48
CA ALA A 165 12.01 -8.16 -5.84
C ALA A 165 12.02 -9.51 -6.58
N TYR A 166 13.08 -9.80 -7.34
CA TYR A 166 13.25 -11.07 -8.05
C TYR A 166 13.62 -12.27 -7.14
N ASP A 167 14.14 -11.99 -5.96
CA ASP A 167 14.52 -13.00 -4.98
C ASP A 167 13.44 -13.22 -3.90
N MET A 168 12.36 -12.43 -3.96
CA MET A 168 11.23 -12.53 -3.05
C MET A 168 10.23 -13.61 -3.47
N ASP A 169 9.54 -14.19 -2.50
CA ASP A 169 8.35 -14.99 -2.75
C ASP A 169 7.21 -14.09 -3.24
N GLN A 170 6.85 -14.22 -4.51
CA GLN A 170 5.81 -13.39 -5.11
C GLN A 170 4.43 -13.53 -4.44
N LYS A 171 4.15 -14.66 -3.80
CA LYS A 171 2.91 -14.82 -3.01
C LYS A 171 2.93 -13.93 -1.78
N LYS A 172 4.08 -13.78 -1.11
CA LYS A 172 4.22 -12.88 0.04
C LYS A 172 4.11 -11.41 -0.40
N VAL A 173 4.72 -11.05 -1.55
CA VAL A 173 4.56 -9.71 -2.14
C VAL A 173 3.09 -9.44 -2.44
N LEU A 174 2.38 -10.35 -3.11
CA LEU A 174 0.96 -10.21 -3.41
C LEU A 174 0.11 -10.10 -2.14
N ARG A 175 0.44 -10.86 -1.08
CA ARG A 175 -0.24 -10.77 0.21
C ARG A 175 -0.08 -9.38 0.84
N LEU A 176 1.13 -8.80 0.80
CA LEU A 176 1.34 -7.44 1.31
C LEU A 176 0.55 -6.41 0.51
N ILE A 177 0.57 -6.51 -0.82
CA ILE A 177 -0.21 -5.61 -1.69
C ILE A 177 -1.71 -5.77 -1.44
N SER A 178 -2.21 -6.97 -1.17
CA SER A 178 -3.62 -7.18 -0.87
C SER A 178 -4.07 -6.52 0.43
N VAL A 179 -3.21 -6.54 1.45
CA VAL A 179 -3.46 -5.81 2.70
C VAL A 179 -3.58 -4.31 2.44
N ILE A 180 -2.73 -3.74 1.59
CA ILE A 180 -2.82 -2.34 1.17
C ILE A 180 -4.09 -2.10 0.34
N GLN A 181 -4.41 -3.01 -0.60
CA GLN A 181 -5.58 -2.89 -1.48
C GLN A 181 -6.90 -2.80 -0.72
N ARG A 182 -6.99 -3.44 0.44
CA ARG A 182 -8.16 -3.34 1.32
C ARG A 182 -8.52 -1.89 1.66
N HIS A 183 -7.52 -1.03 1.77
CA HIS A 183 -7.67 0.37 2.20
C HIS A 183 -7.64 1.38 1.04
N VAL A 184 -7.44 0.91 -0.19
CA VAL A 184 -7.28 1.75 -1.39
C VAL A 184 -8.47 1.55 -2.33
N ASP A 185 -9.17 2.64 -2.65
CA ASP A 185 -10.40 2.61 -3.47
C ASP A 185 -10.16 2.08 -4.88
N GLN A 186 -9.06 2.48 -5.50
CA GLN A 186 -8.73 2.14 -6.88
C GLN A 186 -7.64 1.08 -6.95
N GLY A 187 -7.19 0.73 -8.14
CA GLY A 187 -6.14 -0.25 -8.34
C GLY A 187 -4.78 0.21 -7.80
N ILE A 188 -3.95 -0.77 -7.52
CA ILE A 188 -2.53 -0.61 -7.22
C ILE A 188 -1.74 -1.12 -8.42
N SER A 189 -0.78 -0.33 -8.92
CA SER A 189 0.10 -0.74 -10.01
C SER A 189 1.05 -1.85 -9.55
N THR A 190 0.52 -3.06 -9.50
CA THR A 190 1.22 -4.25 -9.00
C THR A 190 2.04 -4.90 -10.10
N ILE A 191 3.33 -5.09 -9.85
CA ILE A 191 4.28 -5.75 -10.75
C ILE A 191 4.62 -7.12 -10.20
N LEU A 192 4.50 -8.16 -11.02
CA LEU A 192 5.06 -9.48 -10.74
C LEU A 192 6.50 -9.55 -11.23
N HIS A 193 7.41 -10.01 -10.36
CA HIS A 193 8.81 -10.22 -10.71
C HIS A 193 9.08 -11.72 -10.82
N THR A 194 9.52 -12.14 -11.99
CA THR A 194 9.78 -13.55 -12.30
C THR A 194 11.18 -13.73 -12.86
N ASN A 195 11.71 -14.94 -12.73
CA ASN A 195 12.98 -15.34 -13.31
C ASN A 195 12.74 -16.30 -14.48
N THR A 196 13.74 -16.52 -15.32
CA THR A 196 13.66 -17.49 -16.43
C THR A 196 13.44 -18.93 -15.97
N LYS A 197 13.62 -19.21 -14.66
CA LYS A 197 13.35 -20.52 -14.05
C LYS A 197 11.88 -20.73 -13.70
N ASP A 198 11.11 -19.65 -13.61
CA ASP A 198 9.70 -19.71 -13.27
C ASP A 198 8.90 -20.28 -14.44
N SER A 199 8.08 -21.28 -14.16
CA SER A 199 7.26 -21.92 -15.18
C SER A 199 6.00 -21.08 -15.48
N THR A 200 5.38 -21.32 -16.65
CA THR A 200 4.07 -20.76 -16.98
C THR A 200 3.00 -21.12 -15.94
N ARG A 201 3.15 -22.30 -15.31
CA ARG A 201 2.27 -22.74 -14.23
C ARG A 201 2.42 -21.86 -13.00
N ASP A 202 3.64 -21.49 -12.61
CA ASP A 202 3.90 -20.61 -11.46
C ASP A 202 3.27 -19.23 -11.71
N LEU A 203 3.43 -18.72 -12.91
CA LEU A 203 2.81 -17.45 -13.32
C LEU A 203 1.29 -17.51 -13.23
N ALA A 204 0.66 -18.58 -13.74
CA ALA A 204 -0.78 -18.78 -13.63
C ALA A 204 -1.25 -18.83 -12.16
N VAL A 205 -0.46 -19.50 -11.28
CA VAL A 205 -0.74 -19.54 -9.84
C VAL A 205 -0.70 -18.16 -9.22
N TYR A 206 0.26 -17.29 -9.59
CA TYR A 206 0.32 -15.90 -9.07
C TYR A 206 -0.91 -15.08 -9.49
N TYR A 207 -1.37 -15.19 -10.74
CA TYR A 207 -2.59 -14.52 -11.20
C TYR A 207 -3.83 -14.97 -10.43
N ILE A 208 -4.01 -16.29 -10.28
CA ILE A 208 -5.14 -16.86 -9.53
C ILE A 208 -5.07 -16.44 -8.05
N TYR A 209 -3.87 -16.44 -7.47
CA TYR A 209 -3.67 -16.05 -6.08
C TYR A 209 -3.98 -14.57 -5.86
N ALA A 210 -3.51 -13.68 -6.75
CA ALA A 210 -3.83 -12.27 -6.71
C ALA A 210 -5.33 -12.00 -6.77
N HIS A 211 -6.04 -12.71 -7.66
CA HIS A 211 -7.50 -12.63 -7.75
C HIS A 211 -8.19 -13.09 -6.46
N LYS A 212 -7.77 -14.23 -5.88
CA LYS A 212 -8.31 -14.73 -4.61
C LYS A 212 -8.06 -13.81 -3.43
N LEU A 213 -6.98 -13.05 -3.46
CA LEU A 213 -6.66 -12.03 -2.46
C LEU A 213 -7.44 -10.71 -2.64
N GLY A 214 -8.25 -10.58 -3.69
CA GLY A 214 -9.05 -9.39 -3.97
C GLY A 214 -8.26 -8.22 -4.55
N LEU A 215 -7.10 -8.45 -5.18
CA LEU A 215 -6.40 -7.40 -5.91
C LEU A 215 -7.24 -6.95 -7.10
N LYS A 216 -7.42 -5.63 -7.25
CA LYS A 216 -8.25 -5.04 -8.32
C LYS A 216 -7.57 -5.07 -9.68
N SER A 217 -6.24 -5.05 -9.70
CA SER A 217 -5.46 -5.06 -10.95
C SER A 217 -4.05 -5.62 -10.74
N LEU A 218 -3.51 -6.20 -11.81
CA LEU A 218 -2.08 -6.45 -12.01
C LEU A 218 -1.63 -5.59 -13.19
N TYR A 219 -0.49 -4.89 -13.05
CA TYR A 219 -0.04 -3.96 -14.08
C TYR A 219 0.74 -4.68 -15.18
N TYR A 220 1.84 -5.36 -14.83
CA TYR A 220 2.60 -6.20 -15.75
C TYR A 220 3.50 -7.21 -15.01
N THR A 221 4.04 -8.16 -15.76
CA THR A 221 5.07 -9.09 -15.28
C THR A 221 6.41 -8.68 -15.84
N ARG A 222 7.43 -8.61 -14.98
CA ARG A 222 8.81 -8.31 -15.34
C ARG A 222 9.68 -9.53 -15.11
N THR A 223 10.27 -10.04 -16.19
CA THR A 223 11.13 -11.22 -16.13
C THR A 223 12.61 -10.82 -16.21
N ARG A 224 13.43 -11.32 -15.27
CA ARG A 224 14.89 -11.18 -15.31
C ARG A 224 15.48 -12.39 -16.05
N LYS A 225 16.36 -12.12 -17.01
CA LYS A 225 17.14 -13.13 -17.71
C LYS A 225 18.34 -13.57 -16.90
#